data_5b20ccd6ecc718896218562a69b2e3a2
#
_entry.id   5b20ccd6ecc718896218562a69b2e3a2
#
_cell.length_a   1.000
_cell.length_b   1.000
_cell.length_c   1.000
_cell.angle_alpha   90.00
_cell.angle_beta   90.00
_cell.angle_gamma   90.00
#
_symmetry.space_group_name_H-M   'P 1'
#
loop_
_entity.id
_entity.type
_entity.pdbx_description
1 polymer ?
#
loop_
_entity_poly.entity_id
_entity_poly.type
_entity_poly.pdbx_seq_one_letter_code
_entity_poly.pdbx_strand_id
1 'polypeptide(L)'
;MKQLWAPWRLEYIEQADEQGGCIFCRAAGLDDEEGLVVHRGEHAFVLLNKFPYVSGHLMVAPYRHLGDFAGLTDEEALEVHRLGEGGMAALGETYEPQGYNLGWNLGRIAGAGIIDHVHLHVVPRWAGDTNFMPVLADVKVLPEHLLETRRRLADAWPR
;
A
#
# COMPACT_ATOMS: atom_id res chain seq x y z
N MET A 1 -22.76 17.71 -1.81
CA MET A 1 -21.59 16.94 -1.36
C MET A 1 -20.40 17.89 -1.39
N LYS A 2 -19.70 18.10 -0.26
CA LYS A 2 -18.49 18.93 -0.24
C LYS A 2 -17.34 18.09 -0.80
N GLN A 3 -16.66 18.58 -1.84
CA GLN A 3 -15.48 17.93 -2.42
C GLN A 3 -14.24 18.31 -1.62
N LEU A 4 -13.45 17.32 -1.21
CA LEU A 4 -12.14 17.52 -0.64
C LEU A 4 -11.11 17.30 -1.75
N TRP A 5 -10.34 18.33 -2.08
CA TRP A 5 -9.29 18.26 -3.09
C TRP A 5 -8.02 17.70 -2.45
N ALA A 6 -7.36 16.78 -3.15
CA ALA A 6 -6.10 16.15 -2.73
C ALA A 6 -5.03 16.39 -3.81
N PRO A 7 -4.53 17.63 -3.98
CA PRO A 7 -3.59 17.99 -5.05
C PRO A 7 -2.29 17.17 -5.01
N TRP A 8 -1.81 16.78 -3.83
CA TRP A 8 -0.63 15.89 -3.66
C TRP A 8 -0.75 14.53 -4.35
N ARG A 9 -1.99 14.04 -4.62
CA ARG A 9 -2.20 12.80 -5.39
C ARG A 9 -1.93 12.99 -6.87
N LEU A 10 -2.15 14.19 -7.40
CA LEU A 10 -1.89 14.49 -8.81
C LEU A 10 -0.38 14.48 -9.10
N GLU A 11 0.41 15.16 -8.27
CA GLU A 11 1.88 15.14 -8.36
C GLU A 11 2.44 13.71 -8.25
N TYR A 12 1.85 12.89 -7.39
CA TYR A 12 2.23 11.47 -7.26
C TYR A 12 1.97 10.67 -8.55
N ILE A 13 0.80 10.89 -9.18
CA ILE A 13 0.43 10.21 -10.43
C ILE A 13 1.36 10.65 -11.57
N GLU A 14 1.70 11.93 -11.64
CA GLU A 14 2.60 12.50 -12.64
C GLU A 14 4.04 12.01 -12.47
N GLN A 15 4.55 11.97 -11.24
CA GLN A 15 5.90 11.48 -10.93
C GLN A 15 6.05 9.95 -11.08
N ALA A 16 4.98 9.17 -10.93
CA ALA A 16 5.01 7.72 -11.15
C ALA A 16 5.25 7.36 -12.61
N ASP A 17 4.77 8.19 -13.54
CA ASP A 17 5.00 8.03 -14.98
C ASP A 17 6.43 8.46 -15.41
N GLU A 18 7.11 9.34 -14.66
CA GLU A 18 8.45 9.88 -14.99
C GLU A 18 9.62 8.96 -14.60
N GLN A 19 9.46 8.06 -13.60
CA GLN A 19 10.56 7.24 -13.07
C GLN A 19 10.81 5.90 -13.79
N GLY A 20 10.24 5.69 -14.98
CA GLY A 20 10.55 4.58 -15.90
C GLY A 20 10.43 3.19 -15.26
N GLY A 21 9.27 2.53 -15.41
CA GLY A 21 9.02 1.15 -15.03
C GLY A 21 8.09 0.97 -13.83
N CYS A 22 7.62 -0.26 -13.65
CA CYS A 22 6.69 -0.62 -12.60
C CYS A 22 7.35 -0.62 -11.21
N ILE A 23 6.81 0.13 -10.26
CA ILE A 23 7.34 0.21 -8.88
C ILE A 23 7.30 -1.15 -8.18
N PHE A 24 6.28 -1.99 -8.43
CA PHE A 24 6.15 -3.31 -7.83
C PHE A 24 7.21 -4.27 -8.36
N CYS A 25 7.44 -4.31 -9.70
CA CYS A 25 8.50 -5.12 -10.29
C CYS A 25 9.87 -4.71 -9.77
N ARG A 26 10.11 -3.40 -9.61
CA ARG A 26 11.36 -2.88 -9.05
C ARG A 26 11.50 -3.28 -7.58
N ALA A 27 10.49 -3.06 -6.74
CA ALA A 27 10.51 -3.42 -5.33
C ALA A 27 10.72 -4.92 -5.11
N ALA A 28 10.14 -5.77 -5.97
CA ALA A 28 10.33 -7.23 -5.91
C ALA A 28 11.81 -7.64 -6.12
N GLY A 29 12.57 -6.89 -6.92
CA GLY A 29 13.98 -7.14 -7.22
C GLY A 29 14.98 -6.46 -6.27
N LEU A 30 14.55 -5.56 -5.40
CA LEU A 30 15.37 -4.90 -4.40
C LEU A 30 15.45 -5.70 -3.10
N ASP A 31 16.35 -5.33 -2.19
CA ASP A 31 16.29 -5.81 -0.82
C ASP A 31 15.03 -5.24 -0.10
N ASP A 32 14.71 -5.81 1.06
CA ASP A 32 13.46 -5.50 1.74
C ASP A 32 13.41 -4.06 2.28
N GLU A 33 14.53 -3.46 2.63
CA GLU A 33 14.59 -2.08 3.11
C GLU A 33 14.42 -1.08 1.96
N GLU A 34 15.15 -1.26 0.87
CA GLU A 34 15.06 -0.41 -0.31
C GLU A 34 13.70 -0.50 -0.99
N GLY A 35 13.14 -1.73 -1.06
CA GLY A 35 11.81 -1.99 -1.63
C GLY A 35 10.65 -1.69 -0.70
N LEU A 36 10.91 -1.32 0.57
CA LEU A 36 9.91 -1.20 1.64
C LEU A 36 9.07 -2.48 1.80
N VAL A 37 9.66 -3.65 1.52
CA VAL A 37 8.99 -4.95 1.57
C VAL A 37 8.89 -5.41 3.02
N VAL A 38 7.68 -5.74 3.44
CA VAL A 38 7.36 -6.22 4.79
C VAL A 38 7.42 -7.74 4.85
N HIS A 39 6.89 -8.41 3.81
CA HIS A 39 6.88 -9.87 3.73
C HIS A 39 6.84 -10.36 2.29
N ARG A 40 7.47 -11.51 2.03
CA ARG A 40 7.52 -12.18 0.72
C ARG A 40 6.82 -13.53 0.80
N GLY A 41 5.78 -13.71 -0.01
CA GLY A 41 5.13 -14.99 -0.27
C GLY A 41 5.74 -15.70 -1.49
N GLU A 42 5.07 -16.74 -1.96
CA GLU A 42 5.46 -17.53 -3.13
C GLU A 42 5.06 -16.86 -4.45
N HIS A 43 3.85 -16.32 -4.53
CA HIS A 43 3.26 -15.69 -5.73
C HIS A 43 3.08 -14.19 -5.60
N ALA A 44 3.10 -13.66 -4.38
CA ALA A 44 2.86 -12.26 -4.07
C ALA A 44 3.74 -11.77 -2.91
N PHE A 45 3.78 -10.48 -2.68
CA PHE A 45 4.54 -9.86 -1.60
C PHE A 45 3.81 -8.66 -1.03
N VAL A 46 4.21 -8.25 0.17
CA VAL A 46 3.63 -7.12 0.90
C VAL A 46 4.68 -6.02 1.05
N LEU A 47 4.30 -4.80 0.72
CA LEU A 47 5.17 -3.64 0.87
C LEU A 47 4.40 -2.44 1.43
N LEU A 48 5.13 -1.50 2.03
CA LEU A 48 4.56 -0.20 2.42
C LEU A 48 4.32 0.67 1.20
N ASN A 49 3.21 1.40 1.22
CA ASN A 49 3.01 2.48 0.27
C ASN A 49 3.97 3.65 0.62
N LYS A 50 4.83 4.04 -0.31
CA LYS A 50 5.73 5.18 -0.15
C LYS A 50 4.98 6.51 0.04
N PHE A 51 3.75 6.59 -0.47
CA PHE A 51 2.83 7.73 -0.35
C PHE A 51 1.55 7.30 0.36
N PRO A 52 1.64 6.95 1.66
CA PRO A 52 0.56 6.26 2.36
C PRO A 52 -0.64 7.17 2.59
N TYR A 53 -1.85 6.61 2.61
CA TYR A 53 -3.06 7.37 3.03
C TYR A 53 -3.03 7.67 4.53
N VAL A 54 -2.56 6.71 5.31
CA VAL A 54 -2.28 6.81 6.74
C VAL A 54 -1.05 5.97 7.07
N SER A 55 -0.46 6.14 8.25
CA SER A 55 0.66 5.29 8.69
C SER A 55 0.29 3.82 8.64
N GLY A 56 1.21 2.98 8.18
CA GLY A 56 0.97 1.54 8.05
C GLY A 56 0.14 1.14 6.82
N HIS A 57 -0.08 2.03 5.85
CA HIS A 57 -0.74 1.66 4.60
C HIS A 57 0.09 0.63 3.82
N LEU A 58 -0.38 -0.60 3.79
CA LEU A 58 0.23 -1.71 3.06
C LEU A 58 -0.39 -1.88 1.67
N MET A 59 0.40 -2.43 0.77
CA MET A 59 -0.05 -2.95 -0.52
C MET A 59 0.39 -4.40 -0.65
N VAL A 60 -0.45 -5.23 -1.26
CA VAL A 60 -0.13 -6.62 -1.61
C VAL A 60 -0.19 -6.75 -3.11
N ALA A 61 0.90 -7.16 -3.74
CA ALA A 61 1.00 -7.27 -5.19
C ALA A 61 1.53 -8.64 -5.61
N PRO A 62 1.03 -9.25 -6.69
CA PRO A 62 1.63 -10.44 -7.25
C PRO A 62 3.04 -10.12 -7.81
N TYR A 63 3.93 -11.11 -7.87
CA TYR A 63 5.22 -10.92 -8.52
C TYR A 63 5.08 -10.73 -10.04
N ARG A 64 4.09 -11.37 -10.62
CA ARG A 64 3.81 -11.27 -12.04
C ARG A 64 3.27 -9.88 -12.40
N HIS A 65 3.89 -9.21 -13.36
CA HIS A 65 3.43 -7.92 -13.86
C HIS A 65 2.11 -8.11 -14.62
N LEU A 66 1.02 -7.64 -14.04
CA LEU A 66 -0.33 -7.87 -14.53
C LEU A 66 -1.24 -6.68 -14.17
N GLY A 67 -1.80 -6.03 -15.18
CA GLY A 67 -2.76 -4.91 -14.99
C GLY A 67 -4.21 -5.36 -14.89
N ASP A 68 -4.52 -6.57 -15.35
CA ASP A 68 -5.88 -7.13 -15.36
C ASP A 68 -6.18 -7.94 -14.09
N PHE A 69 -7.10 -7.44 -13.29
CA PHE A 69 -7.57 -8.13 -12.07
C PHE A 69 -8.14 -9.53 -12.38
N ALA A 70 -8.85 -9.69 -13.50
CA ALA A 70 -9.44 -10.96 -13.89
C ALA A 70 -8.38 -11.99 -14.39
N GLY A 71 -7.17 -11.53 -14.66
CA GLY A 71 -6.06 -12.38 -15.07
C GLY A 71 -5.24 -12.96 -13.92
N LEU A 72 -5.58 -12.70 -12.66
CA LEU A 72 -4.96 -13.38 -11.52
C LEU A 72 -5.27 -14.87 -11.56
N THR A 73 -4.28 -15.71 -11.25
CA THR A 73 -4.54 -17.14 -11.02
C THR A 73 -5.18 -17.37 -9.66
N ASP A 74 -5.76 -18.56 -9.45
CA ASP A 74 -6.38 -18.90 -8.17
C ASP A 74 -5.36 -18.87 -7.04
N GLU A 75 -4.11 -19.32 -7.30
CA GLU A 75 -3.00 -19.30 -6.34
C GLU A 75 -2.61 -17.87 -5.98
N GLU A 76 -2.45 -16.99 -6.99
CA GLU A 76 -2.14 -15.58 -6.77
C GLU A 76 -3.25 -14.88 -5.97
N ALA A 77 -4.51 -15.08 -6.35
CA ALA A 77 -5.65 -14.47 -5.69
C ALA A 77 -5.77 -14.92 -4.22
N LEU A 78 -5.60 -16.23 -3.98
CA LEU A 78 -5.64 -16.80 -2.63
C LEU A 78 -4.48 -16.28 -1.78
N GLU A 79 -3.27 -16.21 -2.35
CA GLU A 79 -2.13 -15.72 -1.60
C GLU A 79 -2.23 -14.23 -1.30
N VAL A 80 -2.69 -13.40 -2.25
CA VAL A 80 -2.95 -11.98 -1.99
C VAL A 80 -3.94 -11.81 -0.84
N HIS A 81 -5.00 -12.63 -0.78
CA HIS A 81 -5.94 -12.61 0.34
C HIS A 81 -5.25 -12.96 1.66
N ARG A 82 -4.50 -14.06 1.72
CA ARG A 82 -3.78 -14.50 2.94
C ARG A 82 -2.73 -13.50 3.40
N LEU A 83 -2.00 -12.91 2.47
CA LEU A 83 -1.04 -11.85 2.79
C LEU A 83 -1.72 -10.57 3.29
N GLY A 84 -2.92 -10.27 2.77
CA GLY A 84 -3.77 -9.22 3.30
C GLY A 84 -4.17 -9.46 4.76
N GLU A 85 -4.57 -10.70 5.10
CA GLU A 85 -4.86 -11.12 6.48
C GLU A 85 -3.61 -11.01 7.37
N GLY A 86 -2.45 -11.47 6.89
CA GLY A 86 -1.17 -11.35 7.58
C GLY A 86 -0.79 -9.89 7.85
N GLY A 87 -1.01 -9.02 6.88
CA GLY A 87 -0.80 -7.58 7.03
C GLY A 87 -1.71 -6.95 8.08
N MET A 88 -2.99 -7.34 8.12
CA MET A 88 -3.92 -6.90 9.16
C MET A 88 -3.49 -7.39 10.55
N ALA A 89 -3.00 -8.62 10.66
CA ALA A 89 -2.51 -9.16 11.93
C ALA A 89 -1.27 -8.40 12.43
N ALA A 90 -0.28 -8.16 11.55
CA ALA A 90 0.91 -7.38 11.88
C ALA A 90 0.58 -5.93 12.28
N LEU A 91 -0.36 -5.29 11.57
CA LEU A 91 -0.87 -3.96 11.91
C LEU A 91 -1.60 -3.97 13.24
N GLY A 92 -2.38 -5.01 13.53
CA GLY A 92 -3.10 -5.20 14.79
C GLY A 92 -2.16 -5.27 15.98
N GLU A 93 -1.09 -6.07 15.86
CA GLU A 93 -0.06 -6.24 16.89
C GLU A 93 0.74 -4.95 17.11
N THR A 94 1.02 -4.21 16.03
CA THR A 94 1.94 -3.06 16.09
C THR A 94 1.26 -1.75 16.46
N TYR A 95 0.04 -1.51 15.96
CA TYR A 95 -0.61 -0.18 15.98
C TYR A 95 -2.05 -0.19 16.49
N GLU A 96 -2.63 -1.35 16.79
CA GLU A 96 -3.98 -1.51 17.32
C GLU A 96 -5.06 -0.67 16.59
N PRO A 97 -5.18 -0.79 15.23
CA PRO A 97 -6.20 -0.05 14.51
C PRO A 97 -7.61 -0.48 14.90
N GLN A 98 -8.55 0.44 14.81
CA GLN A 98 -9.96 0.19 15.13
C GLN A 98 -10.76 -0.41 13.97
N GLY A 99 -10.15 -0.44 12.78
CA GLY A 99 -10.76 -1.03 11.58
C GLY A 99 -9.79 -0.98 10.39
N TYR A 100 -10.25 -1.49 9.26
CA TYR A 100 -9.47 -1.55 8.02
C TYR A 100 -10.35 -1.22 6.82
N ASN A 101 -9.76 -0.58 5.82
CA ASN A 101 -10.30 -0.54 4.46
C ASN A 101 -9.39 -1.38 3.55
N LEU A 102 -9.96 -2.37 2.90
CA LEU A 102 -9.28 -3.17 1.89
C LEU A 102 -9.94 -2.91 0.53
N GLY A 103 -9.13 -2.82 -0.52
CA GLY A 103 -9.70 -2.59 -1.85
C GLY A 103 -8.66 -2.54 -2.96
N TRP A 104 -9.17 -2.67 -4.18
CA TRP A 104 -8.42 -2.59 -5.42
C TRP A 104 -8.83 -1.33 -6.18
N ASN A 105 -7.85 -0.58 -6.69
CA ASN A 105 -8.11 0.53 -7.60
C ASN A 105 -7.86 0.02 -9.02
N LEU A 106 -8.92 -0.18 -9.79
CA LEU A 106 -8.84 -0.69 -11.15
C LEU A 106 -9.09 0.47 -12.14
N GLY A 107 -8.04 0.82 -12.86
CA GLY A 107 -8.06 1.93 -13.80
C GLY A 107 -7.81 3.31 -13.18
N ARG A 108 -7.38 4.25 -14.01
CA ARG A 108 -6.94 5.59 -13.60
C ARG A 108 -8.05 6.40 -12.90
N ILE A 109 -9.27 6.31 -13.41
CA ILE A 109 -10.45 7.04 -12.83
C ILE A 109 -10.83 6.52 -11.44
N ALA A 110 -10.55 5.23 -11.16
CA ALA A 110 -10.74 4.64 -9.84
C ALA A 110 -9.61 5.01 -8.84
N GLY A 111 -8.62 5.78 -9.28
CA GLY A 111 -7.52 6.26 -8.44
C GLY A 111 -6.29 5.34 -8.42
N ALA A 112 -6.17 4.42 -9.38
CA ALA A 112 -4.94 3.65 -9.56
C ALA A 112 -3.82 4.60 -10.02
N GLY A 113 -2.78 4.74 -9.18
CA GLY A 113 -1.54 5.43 -9.55
C GLY A 113 -0.69 4.54 -10.49
N ILE A 114 -0.72 3.23 -10.28
CA ILE A 114 -0.08 2.21 -11.12
C ILE A 114 -1.21 1.36 -11.72
N ILE A 115 -1.47 1.54 -13.00
CA ILE A 115 -2.59 0.87 -13.69
C ILE A 115 -2.19 -0.51 -14.26
N ASP A 116 -0.89 -0.70 -14.53
CA ASP A 116 -0.38 -1.89 -15.21
C ASP A 116 0.05 -3.01 -14.26
N HIS A 117 -0.16 -2.83 -12.95
CA HIS A 117 0.15 -3.84 -11.95
C HIS A 117 -0.89 -3.82 -10.83
N VAL A 118 -1.77 -4.81 -10.84
CA VAL A 118 -2.85 -4.91 -9.83
C VAL A 118 -2.27 -5.10 -8.43
N HIS A 119 -2.88 -4.44 -7.46
CA HIS A 119 -2.45 -4.53 -6.07
C HIS A 119 -3.62 -4.26 -5.12
N LEU A 120 -3.66 -5.01 -4.04
CA LEU A 120 -4.62 -4.83 -2.94
C LEU A 120 -4.07 -3.77 -1.99
N HIS A 121 -4.86 -2.77 -1.66
CA HIS A 121 -4.60 -1.84 -0.56
C HIS A 121 -5.12 -2.41 0.76
N VAL A 122 -4.31 -2.32 1.82
CA VAL A 122 -4.70 -2.59 3.20
C VAL A 122 -4.43 -1.34 4.02
N VAL A 123 -5.49 -0.66 4.41
CA VAL A 123 -5.42 0.67 5.05
C VAL A 123 -5.98 0.56 6.48
N PRO A 124 -5.14 0.68 7.52
CA PRO A 124 -5.62 0.71 8.89
C PRO A 124 -6.35 2.01 9.19
N ARG A 125 -7.35 1.94 10.08
CA ARG A 125 -8.19 3.09 10.42
C ARG A 125 -8.32 3.28 11.92
N TRP A 126 -8.31 4.54 12.33
CA TRP A 126 -8.55 4.97 13.72
C TRP A 126 -9.58 6.08 13.76
N ALA A 127 -10.30 6.22 14.86
CA ALA A 127 -11.14 7.39 15.09
C ALA A 127 -10.26 8.66 15.09
N GLY A 128 -10.59 9.61 14.21
CA GLY A 128 -9.82 10.85 14.06
C GLY A 128 -8.50 10.71 13.28
N ASP A 129 -8.33 9.69 12.48
CA ASP A 129 -7.15 9.47 11.63
C ASP A 129 -6.95 10.54 10.54
N THR A 130 -7.91 11.42 10.35
CA THR A 130 -7.82 12.62 9.52
C THR A 130 -7.75 13.86 10.40
N ASN A 131 -6.89 14.80 10.05
CA ASN A 131 -6.77 16.09 10.74
C ASN A 131 -6.81 17.25 9.74
N PHE A 132 -6.72 18.48 10.21
CA PHE A 132 -6.85 19.69 9.40
C PHE A 132 -5.55 20.08 8.65
N MET A 133 -4.40 19.46 8.93
CA MET A 133 -3.10 19.83 8.35
C MET A 133 -3.06 19.71 6.81
N PRO A 134 -3.64 18.65 6.18
CA PRO A 134 -3.72 18.59 4.73
C PRO A 134 -4.52 19.72 4.10
N VAL A 135 -5.51 20.25 4.83
CA VAL A 135 -6.36 21.35 4.35
C VAL A 135 -5.68 22.72 4.50
N LEU A 136 -4.91 22.93 5.58
CA LEU A 136 -4.30 24.22 5.89
C LEU A 136 -2.91 24.42 5.27
N ALA A 137 -2.14 23.35 5.14
CA ALA A 137 -0.72 23.44 4.79
C ALA A 137 -0.30 22.50 3.66
N ASP A 138 -1.23 21.75 3.08
CA ASP A 138 -0.93 20.69 2.09
C ASP A 138 0.14 19.69 2.60
N VAL A 139 0.16 19.46 3.91
CA VAL A 139 1.14 18.61 4.60
C VAL A 139 0.43 17.42 5.22
N LYS A 140 0.92 16.23 4.91
CA LYS A 140 0.52 15.01 5.61
C LYS A 140 1.51 14.71 6.72
N VAL A 141 1.03 14.69 7.95
CA VAL A 141 1.84 14.31 9.11
C VAL A 141 1.87 12.79 9.21
N LEU A 142 3.04 12.19 9.02
CA LEU A 142 3.30 10.78 9.33
C LEU A 142 4.09 10.75 10.65
N PRO A 143 3.60 10.11 11.69
CA PRO A 143 4.24 10.12 13.00
C PRO A 143 5.49 9.27 13.09
N GLU A 144 5.76 8.42 12.09
CA GLU A 144 6.88 7.49 12.07
C GLU A 144 7.52 7.42 10.68
N HIS A 145 8.85 7.21 10.63
CA HIS A 145 9.58 7.03 9.37
C HIS A 145 9.24 5.67 8.73
N LEU A 146 9.12 5.63 7.40
CA LEU A 146 8.69 4.42 6.66
C LEU A 146 9.57 3.19 6.93
N LEU A 147 10.89 3.35 7.06
CA LEU A 147 11.80 2.24 7.37
C LEU A 147 11.53 1.65 8.75
N GLU A 148 11.23 2.48 9.74
CA GLU A 148 10.88 2.01 11.08
C GLU A 148 9.51 1.31 11.08
N THR A 149 8.52 1.89 10.38
CA THR A 149 7.21 1.25 10.17
C THR A 149 7.38 -0.12 9.50
N ARG A 150 8.19 -0.19 8.44
CA ARG A 150 8.49 -1.45 7.75
C ARG A 150 9.09 -2.49 8.69
N ARG A 151 10.14 -2.12 9.45
CA ARG A 151 10.82 -3.01 10.39
C ARG A 151 9.85 -3.57 11.42
N ARG A 152 9.06 -2.71 12.07
CA ARG A 152 8.09 -3.11 13.09
C ARG A 152 7.03 -4.07 12.56
N LEU A 153 6.51 -3.82 11.37
CA LEU A 153 5.53 -4.70 10.73
C LEU A 153 6.13 -6.04 10.30
N ALA A 154 7.38 -6.04 9.81
CA ALA A 154 8.08 -7.29 9.49
C ALA A 154 8.36 -8.13 10.73
N ASP A 155 8.76 -7.51 11.84
CA ASP A 155 9.00 -8.18 13.13
C ASP A 155 7.70 -8.76 13.72
N ALA A 156 6.57 -8.09 13.51
CA ALA A 156 5.24 -8.51 13.97
C ALA A 156 4.50 -9.43 12.97
N TRP A 157 5.13 -9.80 11.85
CA TRP A 157 4.48 -10.65 10.86
C TRP A 157 4.16 -12.03 11.45
N PRO A 158 2.92 -12.55 11.29
CA PRO A 158 2.55 -13.86 11.80
C PRO A 158 3.41 -14.97 11.16
N ARG A 159 3.86 -15.91 12.02
CA ARG A 159 4.67 -17.06 11.61
C ARG A 159 3.82 -18.16 11.04
#